data_0e8448e6e6c3a187c628d67d13d22591
#
_entry.id   0e8448e6e6c3a187c628d67d13d22591
#
_cell.length_a   1.000
_cell.length_b   1.000
_cell.length_c   1.000
_cell.angle_alpha   90.00
_cell.angle_beta   90.00
_cell.angle_gamma   90.00
#
_symmetry.space_group_name_H-M   'P 1'
#
loop_
_entity.id
_entity.type
_entity.pdbx_description
1 polymer ?
#
loop_
_entity_poly.entity_id
_entity_poly.type
_entity_poly.pdbx_seq_one_letter_code
_entity_poly.pdbx_strand_id
1 'polypeptide(L)'
;GGDGNDLFYGGDGNDLFYGGSGNDVIYGEMGNDVLYGDDGDDMLIDYYGANMLDGGKGNDRICVASMDRGLPGRNIIQGGEGDDEIYLGTGTHRITGGQGNDTFNFFCYEGVESNSSIWDFEKNKDKITLITRDYRKIDISKMKKVDKLSGDKNEFSLNHNKPANKTIIDVSTSSNDDKSIVHIEIVGIFNHDELFAV
;
A
#
# COMPACT_ATOMS: atom_id res chain seq x y z
N GLY A 1 21.94 10.61 -2.41
CA GLY A 1 22.80 10.30 -3.55
C GLY A 1 23.44 11.52 -4.14
N GLY A 2 22.72 12.40 -4.62
CA GLY A 2 23.19 13.58 -5.37
C GLY A 2 22.50 13.67 -6.71
N ASP A 3 23.27 13.89 -7.78
CA ASP A 3 22.73 13.86 -9.12
C ASP A 3 22.99 12.49 -9.76
N GLY A 4 22.00 11.92 -10.42
CA GLY A 4 22.11 10.67 -11.17
C GLY A 4 21.32 9.54 -10.53
N ASN A 5 21.33 8.37 -11.15
CA ASN A 5 20.55 7.24 -10.67
C ASN A 5 21.41 6.43 -9.69
N ASP A 6 21.08 6.49 -8.43
CA ASP A 6 21.84 5.88 -7.35
C ASP A 6 21.20 4.58 -6.84
N LEU A 7 21.99 3.74 -6.19
CA LEU A 7 21.53 2.48 -5.58
C LEU A 7 22.02 2.38 -4.14
N PHE A 8 21.08 2.26 -3.20
CA PHE A 8 21.35 2.21 -1.76
C PHE A 8 20.89 0.90 -1.14
N TYR A 9 21.67 0.43 -0.17
CA TYR A 9 21.33 -0.69 0.72
C TYR A 9 21.62 -0.27 2.15
N GLY A 10 20.58 -0.24 3.02
CA GLY A 10 20.72 0.12 4.43
C GLY A 10 21.41 -0.98 5.24
N GLY A 11 20.89 -2.18 5.15
CA GLY A 11 21.38 -3.31 5.94
C GLY A 11 20.69 -3.42 7.28
N ASP A 12 21.46 -3.68 8.34
CA ASP A 12 20.93 -3.74 9.69
C ASP A 12 21.01 -2.35 10.34
N GLY A 13 19.95 -1.84 10.89
CA GLY A 13 19.97 -0.60 11.66
C GLY A 13 18.79 0.30 11.31
N ASN A 14 18.81 1.51 11.81
CA ASN A 14 17.82 2.51 11.45
C ASN A 14 18.52 3.52 10.55
N ASP A 15 18.24 3.43 9.27
CA ASP A 15 18.95 4.15 8.23
C ASP A 15 18.18 5.37 7.74
N LEU A 16 18.90 6.34 7.20
CA LEU A 16 18.35 7.55 6.61
C LEU A 16 18.98 7.78 5.23
N PHE A 17 18.15 7.73 4.20
CA PHE A 17 18.55 7.94 2.81
C PHE A 17 17.85 9.11 2.17
N TYR A 18 18.60 9.81 1.33
CA TYR A 18 18.13 10.80 0.38
C TYR A 18 18.63 10.40 -1.00
N GLY A 19 17.73 10.11 -1.94
CA GLY A 19 18.08 9.80 -3.32
C GLY A 19 18.73 10.99 -3.98
N GLY A 20 18.01 12.05 -4.12
CA GLY A 20 18.50 13.30 -4.71
C GLY A 20 17.85 13.59 -6.05
N SER A 21 18.62 13.74 -7.12
CA SER A 21 18.08 13.95 -8.46
C SER A 21 18.38 12.77 -9.35
N GLY A 22 17.38 12.20 -9.97
CA GLY A 22 17.50 11.04 -10.86
C GLY A 22 16.65 9.89 -10.36
N ASN A 23 16.61 8.79 -11.08
CA ASN A 23 15.77 7.66 -10.73
C ASN A 23 16.54 6.69 -9.83
N ASP A 24 16.28 6.78 -8.55
CA ASP A 24 17.03 6.08 -7.51
C ASP A 24 16.37 4.76 -7.09
N VAL A 25 17.17 3.86 -6.55
CA VAL A 25 16.69 2.62 -5.95
C VAL A 25 17.21 2.51 -4.52
N ILE A 26 16.30 2.49 -3.55
CA ILE A 26 16.65 2.50 -2.13
C ILE A 26 16.03 1.28 -1.43
N TYR A 27 16.88 0.43 -0.85
CA TYR A 27 16.50 -0.68 0.03
C TYR A 27 16.80 -0.29 1.48
N GLY A 28 15.77 -0.17 2.34
CA GLY A 28 15.96 0.08 3.77
C GLY A 28 16.52 -1.18 4.49
N GLU A 29 15.97 -2.33 4.16
CA GLU A 29 16.30 -3.64 4.72
C GLU A 29 15.80 -3.80 6.17
N MET A 30 16.69 -4.08 7.19
CA MET A 30 16.24 -4.34 8.56
C MET A 30 16.37 -3.11 9.43
N GLY A 31 15.25 -2.62 9.96
CA GLY A 31 15.29 -1.48 10.86
C GLY A 31 14.00 -0.68 10.90
N ASN A 32 14.11 0.52 11.42
CA ASN A 32 13.07 1.52 11.27
C ASN A 32 13.68 2.67 10.47
N ASP A 33 13.47 2.63 9.17
CA ASP A 33 14.20 3.41 8.21
C ASP A 33 13.42 4.63 7.73
N VAL A 34 14.15 5.61 7.22
CA VAL A 34 13.59 6.81 6.61
C VAL A 34 14.19 6.96 5.22
N LEU A 35 13.35 6.81 4.22
CA LEU A 35 13.74 6.80 2.81
C LEU A 35 13.06 7.95 2.08
N TYR A 36 13.86 8.83 1.46
CA TYR A 36 13.40 9.89 0.57
C TYR A 36 13.93 9.62 -0.83
N GLY A 37 13.03 9.55 -1.83
CA GLY A 37 13.40 9.48 -3.25
C GLY A 37 13.90 10.83 -3.75
N ASP A 38 13.23 11.88 -3.37
CA ASP A 38 13.43 13.28 -3.77
C ASP A 38 12.95 13.55 -5.22
N ASP A 39 13.80 13.91 -6.20
CA ASP A 39 13.40 14.27 -7.57
C ASP A 39 13.71 13.11 -8.56
N GLY A 40 12.71 12.47 -9.12
CA GLY A 40 12.87 11.40 -10.12
C GLY A 40 11.81 10.34 -10.03
N ASP A 41 11.82 9.36 -10.93
CA ASP A 41 10.94 8.19 -10.81
C ASP A 41 11.68 7.12 -9.99
N ASP A 42 11.40 7.08 -8.69
CA ASP A 42 12.19 6.35 -7.71
C ASP A 42 11.59 4.99 -7.34
N MET A 43 12.41 4.12 -6.78
CA MET A 43 11.98 2.84 -6.22
C MET A 43 12.43 2.70 -4.76
N LEU A 44 11.49 2.80 -3.83
CA LEU A 44 11.71 2.66 -2.39
C LEU A 44 11.18 1.31 -1.93
N ILE A 45 12.04 0.49 -1.33
CA ILE A 45 11.72 -0.88 -0.94
C ILE A 45 12.10 -1.10 0.52
N ASP A 46 11.10 -1.43 1.35
CA ASP A 46 11.36 -1.78 2.73
C ASP A 46 10.32 -2.76 3.27
N TYR A 47 10.78 -3.92 3.71
CA TYR A 47 9.90 -5.01 4.12
C TYR A 47 9.81 -5.21 5.63
N TYR A 48 10.70 -4.57 6.41
CA TYR A 48 10.82 -4.82 7.84
C TYR A 48 10.81 -3.54 8.64
N GLY A 49 10.15 -3.56 9.80
CA GLY A 49 10.18 -2.45 10.72
C GLY A 49 9.03 -1.46 10.62
N ALA A 50 9.23 -0.30 11.23
CA ALA A 50 8.29 0.81 11.22
C ALA A 50 8.91 2.01 10.49
N ASN A 51 8.67 2.08 9.21
CA ASN A 51 9.42 2.91 8.29
C ASN A 51 8.64 4.15 7.84
N MET A 52 9.39 5.15 7.38
CA MET A 52 8.86 6.32 6.70
C MET A 52 9.44 6.36 5.28
N LEU A 53 8.57 6.30 4.28
CA LEU A 53 8.93 6.35 2.87
C LEU A 53 8.22 7.52 2.20
N ASP A 54 8.97 8.33 1.49
CA ASP A 54 8.50 9.50 0.74
C ASP A 54 9.10 9.43 -0.67
N GLY A 55 8.27 9.21 -1.69
CA GLY A 55 8.72 9.17 -3.09
C GLY A 55 9.29 10.50 -3.53
N GLY A 56 8.51 11.55 -3.38
CA GLY A 56 8.95 12.92 -3.69
C GLY A 56 8.30 13.45 -4.96
N LYS A 57 9.08 13.75 -6.01
CA LYS A 57 8.55 14.15 -7.30
C LYS A 57 8.89 13.13 -8.37
N GLY A 58 7.93 12.77 -9.15
CA GLY A 58 8.03 11.79 -10.22
C GLY A 58 7.02 10.67 -10.04
N ASN A 59 7.09 9.64 -10.87
CA ASN A 59 6.18 8.51 -10.75
C ASN A 59 6.88 7.39 -9.98
N ASP A 60 6.63 7.34 -8.69
CA ASP A 60 7.39 6.52 -7.77
C ASP A 60 6.80 5.13 -7.58
N ARG A 61 7.66 4.20 -7.23
CA ARG A 61 7.26 2.87 -6.82
C ARG A 61 7.69 2.59 -5.39
N ILE A 62 6.73 2.49 -4.47
CA ILE A 62 6.97 2.27 -3.05
C ILE A 62 6.47 0.87 -2.66
N CYS A 63 7.33 0.02 -2.11
CA CYS A 63 6.99 -1.35 -1.76
C CYS A 63 7.32 -1.66 -0.28
N VAL A 64 6.25 -1.82 0.52
CA VAL A 64 6.33 -2.25 1.92
C VAL A 64 5.61 -3.59 2.13
N ALA A 65 5.60 -4.42 1.11
CA ALA A 65 4.90 -5.69 1.10
C ALA A 65 5.72 -6.80 1.75
N SER A 66 5.88 -6.78 3.07
CA SER A 66 6.44 -7.94 3.78
C SER A 66 5.61 -9.19 3.50
N MET A 67 6.28 -10.22 3.02
CA MET A 67 5.68 -11.54 2.79
C MET A 67 5.85 -12.47 4.01
N ASP A 68 6.55 -12.02 5.04
CA ASP A 68 6.79 -12.79 6.25
C ASP A 68 5.69 -12.58 7.28
N ARG A 69 5.13 -13.70 7.77
CA ARG A 69 4.04 -13.76 8.76
C ARG A 69 4.42 -13.23 10.15
N GLY A 70 5.64 -12.79 10.37
CA GLY A 70 6.21 -12.58 11.70
C GLY A 70 6.33 -11.15 12.19
N LEU A 71 6.39 -10.17 11.34
CA LEU A 71 6.68 -8.79 11.71
C LEU A 71 5.79 -7.80 10.94
N PRO A 72 4.57 -7.51 11.45
CA PRO A 72 3.71 -6.50 10.83
C PRO A 72 4.37 -5.12 10.93
N GLY A 73 4.75 -4.55 9.81
CA GLY A 73 5.28 -3.19 9.74
C GLY A 73 4.23 -2.14 10.13
N ARG A 74 4.72 -1.00 10.61
CA ARG A 74 3.89 0.21 10.80
C ARG A 74 4.51 1.33 10.01
N ASN A 75 4.08 1.48 8.76
CA ASN A 75 4.74 2.41 7.86
C ASN A 75 3.91 3.68 7.66
N ILE A 76 4.63 4.79 7.48
CA ILE A 76 4.10 6.04 6.98
C ILE A 76 4.61 6.19 5.56
N ILE A 77 3.69 6.34 4.61
CA ILE A 77 4.01 6.31 3.19
C ILE A 77 3.41 7.54 2.53
N GLN A 78 4.23 8.24 1.76
CA GLN A 78 3.85 9.32 0.87
C GLN A 78 4.32 8.98 -0.54
N GLY A 79 3.43 9.02 -1.54
CA GLY A 79 3.82 8.99 -2.95
C GLY A 79 4.50 10.28 -3.31
N GLY A 80 3.75 11.38 -3.38
CA GLY A 80 4.29 12.71 -3.61
C GLY A 80 3.65 13.44 -4.77
N GLU A 81 4.44 13.93 -5.71
CA GLU A 81 3.97 14.51 -6.98
C GLU A 81 4.19 13.51 -8.11
N GLY A 82 3.16 13.07 -8.77
CA GLY A 82 3.21 12.15 -9.91
C GLY A 82 2.24 11.00 -9.79
N ASP A 83 2.24 10.09 -10.75
CA ASP A 83 1.35 8.92 -10.75
C ASP A 83 2.06 7.75 -10.05
N ASP A 84 1.78 7.54 -8.77
CA ASP A 84 2.55 6.64 -7.92
C ASP A 84 1.95 5.23 -7.82
N GLU A 85 2.82 4.23 -7.67
CA GLU A 85 2.45 2.84 -7.40
C GLU A 85 2.89 2.40 -6.00
N ILE A 86 1.96 2.22 -5.08
CA ILE A 86 2.22 1.84 -3.69
C ILE A 86 1.78 0.40 -3.45
N TYR A 87 2.70 -0.48 -3.03
CA TYR A 87 2.49 -1.90 -2.78
C TYR A 87 2.52 -2.21 -1.28
N LEU A 88 1.41 -2.77 -0.78
CA LEU A 88 1.12 -2.93 0.64
C LEU A 88 0.86 -4.39 1.00
N GLY A 89 1.64 -4.89 1.95
CA GLY A 89 1.49 -6.25 2.48
C GLY A 89 0.93 -6.27 3.91
N THR A 90 1.47 -7.19 4.72
CA THR A 90 1.09 -7.32 6.13
C THR A 90 1.51 -6.10 6.94
N GLY A 91 0.59 -5.60 7.77
CA GLY A 91 0.91 -4.52 8.70
C GLY A 91 -0.17 -3.47 8.86
N THR A 92 0.21 -2.37 9.49
CA THR A 92 -0.64 -1.18 9.66
C THR A 92 0.02 0.00 8.96
N HIS A 93 -0.59 0.50 7.91
CA HIS A 93 0.01 1.54 7.10
C HIS A 93 -0.84 2.81 7.07
N ARG A 94 -0.17 3.96 7.20
CA ARG A 94 -0.76 5.27 6.98
C ARG A 94 -0.23 5.80 5.65
N ILE A 95 -1.14 6.08 4.72
CA ILE A 95 -0.80 6.28 3.32
C ILE A 95 -1.40 7.59 2.83
N THR A 96 -0.59 8.33 2.08
CA THR A 96 -0.96 9.50 1.31
C THR A 96 -0.43 9.29 -0.09
N GLY A 97 -1.28 9.32 -1.13
CA GLY A 97 -0.87 9.24 -2.53
C GLY A 97 -0.17 10.51 -2.95
N GLY A 98 -0.85 11.62 -2.81
CA GLY A 98 -0.33 12.94 -3.16
C GLY A 98 -1.02 13.52 -4.38
N GLN A 99 -0.25 14.13 -5.28
CA GLN A 99 -0.76 14.73 -6.51
C GLN A 99 -0.57 13.75 -7.67
N GLY A 100 -1.63 13.35 -8.35
CA GLY A 100 -1.53 12.50 -9.50
C GLY A 100 -2.65 11.49 -9.63
N ASN A 101 -2.40 10.38 -10.32
CA ASN A 101 -3.32 9.26 -10.40
C ASN A 101 -2.69 8.03 -9.75
N ASP A 102 -2.85 7.92 -8.44
CA ASP A 102 -2.12 6.95 -7.65
C ASP A 102 -2.77 5.57 -7.65
N THR A 103 -1.94 4.54 -7.55
CA THR A 103 -2.41 3.16 -7.46
C THR A 103 -1.96 2.50 -6.18
N PHE A 104 -2.92 2.18 -5.32
CA PHE A 104 -2.72 1.47 -4.06
C PHE A 104 -2.95 -0.02 -4.28
N ASN A 105 -1.88 -0.80 -4.27
CA ASN A 105 -1.87 -2.23 -4.53
C ASN A 105 -1.82 -3.03 -3.22
N PHE A 106 -2.91 -3.66 -2.82
CA PHE A 106 -2.98 -4.48 -1.62
C PHE A 106 -2.80 -5.95 -1.93
N PHE A 107 -1.82 -6.58 -1.31
CA PHE A 107 -1.67 -8.02 -1.37
C PHE A 107 -2.75 -8.73 -0.57
N CYS A 108 -3.49 -9.60 -1.23
CA CYS A 108 -4.59 -10.38 -0.69
C CYS A 108 -4.34 -11.87 -0.91
N TYR A 109 -3.58 -12.50 -0.03
CA TYR A 109 -3.34 -13.94 -0.03
C TYR A 109 -3.17 -14.45 1.40
N GLU A 110 -3.15 -15.77 1.52
CA GLU A 110 -3.04 -16.47 2.80
C GLU A 110 -1.91 -15.93 3.69
N GLY A 111 -2.25 -15.57 4.92
CA GLY A 111 -1.33 -15.04 5.92
C GLY A 111 -1.07 -13.54 5.86
N VAL A 112 -1.67 -12.81 4.91
CA VAL A 112 -1.61 -11.35 4.90
C VAL A 112 -2.73 -10.78 5.75
N GLU A 113 -2.35 -10.00 6.76
CA GLU A 113 -3.26 -9.16 7.55
C GLU A 113 -2.81 -7.71 7.41
N SER A 114 -3.60 -6.90 6.72
CA SER A 114 -3.36 -5.48 6.54
C SER A 114 -4.45 -4.65 7.18
N ASN A 115 -4.05 -3.62 7.91
CA ASN A 115 -4.94 -2.60 8.45
C ASN A 115 -4.39 -1.24 8.05
N SER A 116 -4.90 -0.70 6.94
CA SER A 116 -4.31 0.45 6.28
C SER A 116 -5.30 1.60 6.16
N SER A 117 -4.81 2.82 6.20
CA SER A 117 -5.61 4.04 6.04
C SER A 117 -5.05 4.91 4.93
N ILE A 118 -5.86 5.20 3.92
CA ILE A 118 -5.56 6.16 2.86
C ILE A 118 -6.25 7.49 3.20
N TRP A 119 -5.50 8.58 3.22
CA TRP A 119 -5.94 9.85 3.79
C TRP A 119 -6.40 10.88 2.75
N ASP A 120 -5.97 10.76 1.52
CA ASP A 120 -6.16 11.75 0.46
C ASP A 120 -6.70 11.17 -0.86
N PHE A 121 -7.29 10.00 -0.84
CA PHE A 121 -7.82 9.32 -2.03
C PHE A 121 -8.68 10.25 -2.88
N GLU A 122 -8.25 10.49 -4.13
CA GLU A 122 -8.94 11.34 -5.09
C GLU A 122 -9.83 10.53 -6.04
N LYS A 123 -11.13 10.77 -5.97
CA LYS A 123 -12.11 10.12 -6.86
C LYS A 123 -11.79 10.36 -8.33
N ASN A 124 -11.90 9.31 -9.15
CA ASN A 124 -11.64 9.29 -10.60
C ASN A 124 -10.19 9.58 -11.01
N LYS A 125 -9.31 9.64 -10.06
CA LYS A 125 -7.86 9.69 -10.27
C LYS A 125 -7.22 8.44 -9.69
N ASP A 126 -7.36 8.27 -8.38
CA ASP A 126 -6.73 7.19 -7.66
C ASP A 126 -7.46 5.86 -7.81
N LYS A 127 -6.72 4.80 -7.57
CA LYS A 127 -7.17 3.43 -7.79
C LYS A 127 -6.71 2.48 -6.69
N ILE A 128 -7.62 1.64 -6.23
CA ILE A 128 -7.28 0.50 -5.39
C ILE A 128 -7.23 -0.77 -6.23
N THR A 129 -6.17 -1.52 -6.08
CA THR A 129 -5.99 -2.82 -6.71
C THR A 129 -5.74 -3.88 -5.63
N LEU A 130 -6.47 -4.97 -5.70
CA LEU A 130 -6.21 -6.15 -4.90
C LEU A 130 -5.42 -7.15 -5.74
N ILE A 131 -4.32 -7.66 -5.21
CA ILE A 131 -3.41 -8.52 -5.96
C ILE A 131 -3.09 -9.82 -5.21
N THR A 132 -2.89 -10.89 -5.97
CA THR A 132 -2.45 -12.18 -5.45
C THR A 132 -0.93 -12.20 -5.24
N ARG A 133 -0.42 -13.25 -4.59
CA ARG A 133 1.02 -13.47 -4.37
C ARG A 133 1.85 -13.48 -5.65
N ASP A 134 1.28 -13.90 -6.75
CA ASP A 134 1.89 -13.93 -8.08
C ASP A 134 1.56 -12.69 -8.92
N TYR A 135 1.25 -11.58 -8.26
CA TYR A 135 0.98 -10.26 -8.83
C TYR A 135 -0.18 -10.19 -9.83
N ARG A 136 -1.12 -11.14 -9.76
CA ARG A 136 -2.35 -11.07 -10.55
C ARG A 136 -3.42 -10.25 -9.84
N LYS A 137 -4.08 -9.36 -10.57
CA LYS A 137 -5.21 -8.59 -10.06
C LYS A 137 -6.38 -9.49 -9.70
N ILE A 138 -6.97 -9.26 -8.54
CA ILE A 138 -8.20 -9.92 -8.11
C ILE A 138 -9.39 -9.18 -8.73
N ASP A 139 -10.20 -9.92 -9.44
CA ASP A 139 -11.46 -9.38 -10.01
C ASP A 139 -12.53 -9.34 -8.92
N ILE A 140 -12.68 -8.18 -8.29
CA ILE A 140 -13.66 -7.97 -7.22
C ILE A 140 -15.10 -8.24 -7.68
N SER A 141 -15.41 -8.08 -8.97
CA SER A 141 -16.75 -8.36 -9.49
C SER A 141 -17.16 -9.83 -9.33
N LYS A 142 -16.18 -10.72 -9.20
CA LYS A 142 -16.38 -12.16 -8.96
C LYS A 142 -16.41 -12.55 -7.49
N MET A 143 -16.15 -11.61 -6.60
CA MET A 143 -16.22 -11.85 -5.16
C MET A 143 -17.65 -11.66 -4.64
N LYS A 144 -17.98 -12.40 -3.61
CA LYS A 144 -19.28 -12.28 -2.94
C LYS A 144 -19.30 -11.04 -2.05
N LYS A 145 -20.12 -10.06 -2.41
CA LYS A 145 -20.37 -8.91 -1.53
C LYS A 145 -21.26 -9.33 -0.35
N VAL A 146 -20.84 -8.99 0.84
CA VAL A 146 -21.53 -9.27 2.10
C VAL A 146 -21.60 -8.04 2.98
N ASP A 147 -22.57 -7.96 3.89
CA ASP A 147 -22.66 -6.85 4.85
C ASP A 147 -21.57 -6.96 5.95
N LYS A 148 -21.17 -8.17 6.27
CA LYS A 148 -20.10 -8.49 7.21
C LYS A 148 -19.41 -9.78 6.78
N LEU A 149 -18.07 -9.79 6.81
CA LEU A 149 -17.31 -10.98 6.47
C LEU A 149 -17.66 -12.16 7.38
N SER A 150 -18.03 -13.29 6.78
CA SER A 150 -18.22 -14.56 7.50
C SER A 150 -16.89 -15.27 7.78
N GLY A 151 -15.87 -14.92 7.01
CA GLY A 151 -14.59 -15.59 6.95
C GLY A 151 -14.51 -16.64 5.87
N ASP A 152 -15.53 -16.72 5.01
CA ASP A 152 -15.49 -17.57 3.81
C ASP A 152 -14.56 -16.96 2.75
N LYS A 153 -14.22 -17.79 1.75
CA LYS A 153 -13.37 -17.35 0.64
C LYS A 153 -14.05 -16.31 -0.24
N ASN A 154 -13.23 -15.39 -0.73
CA ASN A 154 -13.64 -14.43 -1.75
C ASN A 154 -14.86 -13.60 -1.35
N GLU A 155 -14.88 -13.14 -0.11
CA GLU A 155 -15.86 -12.19 0.37
C GLU A 155 -15.24 -10.79 0.46
N PHE A 156 -16.04 -9.78 0.16
CA PHE A 156 -15.71 -8.41 0.49
C PHE A 156 -16.91 -7.69 1.09
N SER A 157 -16.64 -6.73 1.96
CA SER A 157 -17.65 -5.79 2.45
C SER A 157 -17.23 -4.35 2.15
N LEU A 158 -18.23 -3.52 1.88
CA LEU A 158 -18.05 -2.09 1.69
C LEU A 158 -18.99 -1.37 2.65
N ASN A 159 -18.42 -0.73 3.65
CA ASN A 159 -19.18 -0.06 4.70
C ASN A 159 -18.84 1.43 4.74
N HIS A 160 -19.83 2.26 5.05
CA HIS A 160 -19.68 3.70 5.17
C HIS A 160 -19.85 4.16 6.61
N ASN A 161 -18.79 4.66 7.20
CA ASN A 161 -18.85 5.33 8.49
C ASN A 161 -19.10 6.84 8.27
N LYS A 162 -20.35 7.22 8.06
CA LYS A 162 -20.73 8.63 7.78
C LYS A 162 -20.30 9.62 8.86
N PRO A 163 -20.45 9.33 10.17
CA PRO A 163 -19.97 10.23 11.22
C PRO A 163 -18.45 10.48 11.17
N ALA A 164 -17.67 9.50 10.76
CA ALA A 164 -16.22 9.63 10.61
C ALA A 164 -15.78 10.05 9.20
N ASN A 165 -16.72 10.21 8.26
CA ASN A 165 -16.44 10.47 6.84
C ASN A 165 -15.43 9.45 6.26
N LYS A 166 -15.70 8.17 6.44
CA LYS A 166 -14.82 7.10 5.99
C LYS A 166 -15.57 6.03 5.21
N THR A 167 -14.91 5.49 4.20
CA THR A 167 -15.27 4.23 3.54
C THR A 167 -14.37 3.13 4.03
N ILE A 168 -14.94 2.00 4.39
CA ILE A 168 -14.22 0.84 4.92
C ILE A 168 -14.41 -0.31 3.94
N ILE A 169 -13.31 -0.89 3.51
CA ILE A 169 -13.28 -2.06 2.65
C ILE A 169 -12.63 -3.19 3.44
N ASP A 170 -13.36 -4.26 3.63
CA ASP A 170 -12.83 -5.50 4.20
C ASP A 170 -12.83 -6.59 3.13
N VAL A 171 -11.71 -7.25 2.96
CA VAL A 171 -11.55 -8.34 1.98
C VAL A 171 -11.06 -9.59 2.68
N SER A 172 -11.71 -10.72 2.42
CA SER A 172 -11.28 -12.04 2.87
C SER A 172 -10.98 -12.95 1.69
N THR A 173 -9.78 -13.51 1.66
CA THR A 173 -9.33 -14.42 0.59
C THR A 173 -8.88 -15.78 1.12
N SER A 174 -9.47 -16.27 2.21
CA SER A 174 -9.01 -17.47 2.91
C SER A 174 -9.14 -18.77 2.14
N SER A 175 -8.25 -19.71 2.37
CA SER A 175 -8.37 -21.15 2.11
C SER A 175 -8.30 -21.90 3.43
N ASN A 176 -9.36 -22.61 3.72
CA ASN A 176 -9.60 -23.63 4.76
C ASN A 176 -9.16 -23.42 6.22
N ASP A 177 -8.11 -22.82 6.62
CA ASP A 177 -7.74 -22.60 8.04
C ASP A 177 -6.86 -21.35 8.26
N ASP A 178 -6.42 -20.72 7.21
CA ASP A 178 -5.53 -19.57 7.27
C ASP A 178 -6.24 -18.36 6.62
N LYS A 179 -6.75 -17.48 7.47
CA LYS A 179 -7.51 -16.31 7.05
C LYS A 179 -6.55 -15.18 6.69
N SER A 180 -6.70 -14.61 5.52
CA SER A 180 -6.18 -13.28 5.26
C SER A 180 -7.32 -12.26 5.30
N ILE A 181 -7.15 -11.19 6.03
CA ILE A 181 -8.09 -10.09 6.10
C ILE A 181 -7.33 -8.81 5.76
N VAL A 182 -7.74 -8.18 4.69
CA VAL A 182 -7.25 -6.85 4.32
C VAL A 182 -8.32 -5.84 4.69
N HIS A 183 -8.01 -4.98 5.64
CA HIS A 183 -8.85 -3.88 6.09
C HIS A 183 -8.28 -2.56 5.56
N ILE A 184 -9.09 -1.83 4.80
CA ILE A 184 -8.70 -0.57 4.20
C ILE A 184 -9.69 0.52 4.63
N GLU A 185 -9.20 1.53 5.33
CA GLU A 185 -9.95 2.75 5.61
C GLU A 185 -9.57 3.84 4.61
N ILE A 186 -10.56 4.47 4.02
CA ILE A 186 -10.35 5.61 3.10
C ILE A 186 -11.09 6.81 3.68
N VAL A 187 -10.41 7.95 3.79
CA VAL A 187 -11.04 9.20 4.18
C VAL A 187 -11.92 9.69 3.03
N GLY A 188 -13.23 9.72 3.26
CA GLY A 188 -14.23 10.04 2.24
C GLY A 188 -15.31 8.97 2.12
N ILE A 189 -16.38 9.28 1.41
CA ILE A 189 -17.48 8.36 1.14
C ILE A 189 -17.50 8.04 -0.36
N PHE A 190 -17.16 6.81 -0.69
CA PHE A 190 -17.01 6.31 -2.06
C PHE A 190 -17.87 5.07 -2.28
N ASN A 191 -18.39 4.89 -3.48
CA ASN A 191 -19.03 3.64 -3.88
C ASN A 191 -18.02 2.69 -4.58
N HIS A 192 -18.46 1.48 -4.89
CA HIS A 192 -17.63 0.45 -5.51
C HIS A 192 -16.95 0.92 -6.82
N ASP A 193 -17.70 1.56 -7.70
CA ASP A 193 -17.21 1.94 -9.04
C ASP A 193 -16.22 3.11 -8.98
N GLU A 194 -16.25 3.87 -7.89
CA GLU A 194 -15.31 4.97 -7.64
C GLU A 194 -13.96 4.49 -7.08
N LEU A 195 -13.92 3.31 -6.48
CA LEU A 195 -12.73 2.75 -5.85
C LEU A 195 -11.99 1.75 -6.75
N PHE A 196 -12.75 0.96 -7.50
CA PHE A 196 -12.23 -0.14 -8.31
C PHE A 196 -12.56 0.10 -9.79
N ALA A 197 -12.02 1.17 -10.37
CA ALA A 197 -12.17 1.42 -11.79
C ALA A 197 -11.53 0.27 -12.61
N VAL A 198 -12.34 -0.30 -13.52
CA VAL A 198 -11.94 -1.42 -14.41
C VAL A 198 -11.09 -0.89 -15.57
#